data_990c0cad342e0f81f70e2e22cfe119af
#
_entry.id   990c0cad342e0f81f70e2e22cfe119af
#
_cell.length_a   1.000
_cell.length_b   1.000
_cell.length_c   1.000
_cell.angle_alpha   90.00
_cell.angle_beta   90.00
_cell.angle_gamma   90.00
#
_symmetry.space_group_name_H-M   'P 1'
#
loop_
_entity.id
_entity.type
_entity.pdbx_description
1 polymer ?
#
loop_
_entity_poly.entity_id
_entity_poly.type
_entity_poly.pdbx_seq_one_letter_code
_entity_poly.pdbx_strand_id
1 'polypeptide(L)'
;MARFFRPRLGILAVVAFGAAAVLAGCADDARALNCPGAAILADAATRPVLKPGAAATDPAAVLYSVQAVDIETSCRLDQRRGITDSNVGLTFHATRPPSGQPAHYVVPYFLAINQGVRVLNKRVFNVTIDFAPGASSVTVKTAVNDTVLHLDNGHLPLEYQFLAGMQLSTDEQAYLKTVGPYTP
;
A
#
# COMPACT_ATOMS: atom_id res chain seq x y z
N MET A 1 37.17 -4.89 -72.33
CA MET A 1 37.10 -3.95 -71.20
C MET A 1 35.69 -4.03 -70.65
N ALA A 2 35.46 -4.86 -69.61
CA ALA A 2 34.15 -5.05 -68.94
C ALA A 2 34.24 -4.46 -67.54
N ARG A 3 33.46 -3.40 -67.24
CA ARG A 3 33.33 -2.80 -65.90
C ARG A 3 32.20 -3.50 -65.17
N PHE A 4 32.57 -4.22 -64.11
CA PHE A 4 31.66 -4.79 -63.12
C PHE A 4 31.06 -3.69 -62.24
N PHE A 5 29.74 -3.59 -62.26
CA PHE A 5 28.92 -2.78 -61.37
C PHE A 5 28.63 -3.59 -60.11
N ARG A 6 29.15 -3.16 -58.93
CA ARG A 6 28.78 -3.77 -57.63
C ARG A 6 27.56 -3.04 -57.07
N PRO A 7 26.49 -3.72 -56.72
CA PRO A 7 25.38 -3.12 -56.03
C PRO A 7 25.73 -2.91 -54.55
N ARG A 8 25.48 -1.71 -54.03
CA ARG A 8 25.54 -1.36 -52.61
C ARG A 8 24.32 -1.94 -51.88
N LEU A 9 24.50 -3.10 -51.27
CA LEU A 9 23.54 -3.71 -50.32
C LEU A 9 24.05 -3.35 -48.92
N GLY A 10 23.51 -2.30 -48.29
CA GLY A 10 24.02 -1.93 -46.99
C GLY A 10 23.23 -0.93 -46.16
N ILE A 11 21.99 -0.56 -46.49
CA ILE A 11 21.28 0.50 -45.73
C ILE A 11 19.88 0.09 -45.24
N LEU A 12 19.40 -1.12 -45.43
CA LEU A 12 18.03 -1.53 -45.05
C LEU A 12 17.92 -2.32 -43.72
N ALA A 13 19.00 -2.58 -43.01
CA ALA A 13 18.98 -3.41 -41.79
C ALA A 13 18.88 -2.62 -40.47
N VAL A 14 18.94 -1.29 -40.46
CA VAL A 14 19.00 -0.50 -39.21
C VAL A 14 17.63 0.05 -38.78
N VAL A 15 16.62 0.06 -39.64
CA VAL A 15 15.29 0.64 -39.32
C VAL A 15 14.33 -0.34 -38.62
N ALA A 16 14.60 -1.63 -38.66
CA ALA A 16 13.70 -2.63 -38.08
C ALA A 16 13.86 -2.83 -36.55
N PHE A 17 14.93 -2.34 -35.93
CA PHE A 17 15.15 -2.53 -34.48
C PHE A 17 14.59 -1.40 -33.60
N GLY A 18 14.23 -0.26 -34.18
CA GLY A 18 13.71 0.90 -33.44
C GLY A 18 12.21 0.85 -33.10
N ALA A 19 11.44 0.01 -33.77
CA ALA A 19 9.96 -0.02 -33.61
C ALA A 19 9.47 -0.94 -32.48
N ALA A 20 10.30 -1.84 -31.94
CA ALA A 20 9.88 -2.80 -30.92
C ALA A 20 9.97 -2.22 -29.48
N ALA A 21 10.67 -1.11 -29.26
CA ALA A 21 10.86 -0.55 -27.92
C ALA A 21 9.71 0.38 -27.45
N VAL A 22 8.80 0.78 -28.33
CA VAL A 22 7.73 1.76 -27.99
C VAL A 22 6.45 1.10 -27.49
N LEU A 23 6.31 -0.23 -27.59
CA LEU A 23 5.10 -0.96 -27.17
C LEU A 23 5.11 -1.43 -25.70
N ALA A 24 6.20 -1.27 -24.98
CA ALA A 24 6.29 -1.74 -23.59
C ALA A 24 5.64 -0.78 -22.57
N GLY A 25 5.39 0.48 -22.93
CA GLY A 25 4.83 1.49 -22.02
C GLY A 25 3.33 1.40 -21.77
N CYS A 26 2.55 0.73 -22.64
CA CYS A 26 1.09 0.72 -22.51
C CYS A 26 0.53 -0.42 -21.67
N ALA A 27 1.35 -1.39 -21.25
CA ALA A 27 0.85 -2.56 -20.50
C ALA A 27 0.62 -2.25 -19.00
N ASP A 28 1.38 -1.31 -18.44
CA ASP A 28 1.22 -0.92 -17.03
C ASP A 28 0.00 -0.01 -16.82
N ASP A 29 -0.29 0.89 -17.76
CA ASP A 29 -1.48 1.73 -17.71
C ASP A 29 -2.79 0.93 -17.82
N ALA A 30 -2.80 -0.13 -18.64
CA ALA A 30 -3.96 -1.00 -18.78
C ALA A 30 -4.23 -1.83 -17.51
N ARG A 31 -3.21 -2.16 -16.71
CA ARG A 31 -3.36 -2.82 -15.41
C ARG A 31 -3.91 -1.87 -14.36
N ALA A 32 -3.44 -0.63 -14.33
CA ALA A 32 -3.93 0.39 -13.41
C ALA A 32 -5.42 0.70 -13.58
N LEU A 33 -5.93 0.65 -14.82
CA LEU A 33 -7.35 0.87 -15.11
C LEU A 33 -8.26 -0.30 -14.68
N ASN A 34 -7.70 -1.47 -14.44
CA ASN A 34 -8.46 -2.69 -14.12
C ASN A 34 -8.44 -3.06 -12.64
N CYS A 35 -7.75 -2.28 -11.79
CA CYS A 35 -7.66 -2.53 -10.36
C CYS A 35 -8.26 -1.39 -9.55
N PRO A 36 -8.85 -1.69 -8.37
CA PRO A 36 -9.19 -0.67 -7.39
C PRO A 36 -7.96 0.11 -6.97
N GLY A 37 -8.11 1.42 -6.79
CA GLY A 37 -7.07 2.26 -6.20
C GLY A 37 -6.76 1.85 -4.76
N ALA A 38 -5.60 2.27 -4.23
CA ALA A 38 -5.26 2.03 -2.84
C ALA A 38 -4.65 3.29 -2.21
N ALA A 39 -5.00 3.55 -0.95
CA ALA A 39 -4.45 4.66 -0.18
C ALA A 39 -4.41 4.35 1.31
N ILE A 40 -3.49 5.00 2.01
CA ILE A 40 -3.45 5.03 3.47
C ILE A 40 -4.23 6.27 3.92
N LEU A 41 -5.17 6.08 4.86
CA LEU A 41 -5.95 7.17 5.43
C LEU A 41 -5.04 8.01 6.35
N ALA A 42 -4.80 9.26 5.99
CA ALA A 42 -3.82 10.14 6.68
C ALA A 42 -4.08 10.23 8.19
N ASP A 43 -5.34 10.43 8.60
CA ASP A 43 -5.73 10.56 10.01
C ASP A 43 -5.59 9.24 10.82
N ALA A 44 -5.35 8.14 10.14
CA ALA A 44 -5.15 6.82 10.75
C ALA A 44 -3.84 6.16 10.26
N ALA A 45 -2.95 6.91 9.62
CA ALA A 45 -1.68 6.37 9.15
C ALA A 45 -0.76 5.95 10.30
N THR A 46 -0.83 6.66 11.43
CA THR A 46 0.03 6.43 12.59
C THR A 46 -0.78 6.06 13.81
N ARG A 47 -0.31 5.07 14.55
CA ARG A 47 -0.83 4.67 15.87
C ARG A 47 0.24 4.86 16.94
N PRO A 48 0.12 5.88 17.81
CA PRO A 48 0.90 5.98 19.02
C PRO A 48 0.28 5.06 20.09
N VAL A 49 0.99 4.05 20.54
CA VAL A 49 0.52 3.19 21.61
C VAL A 49 0.97 3.79 22.94
N LEU A 50 0.00 4.17 23.76
CA LEU A 50 0.26 4.85 25.01
C LEU A 50 0.56 3.86 26.15
N LYS A 51 1.38 4.29 27.11
CA LYS A 51 1.64 3.56 28.37
C LYS A 51 0.31 3.45 29.14
N PRO A 52 0.03 2.31 29.78
CA PRO A 52 -1.16 2.16 30.61
C PRO A 52 -1.27 3.27 31.67
N GLY A 53 -2.43 3.93 31.74
CA GLY A 53 -2.71 5.00 32.72
C GLY A 53 -2.03 6.33 32.45
N ALA A 54 -1.31 6.50 31.34
CA ALA A 54 -0.71 7.78 30.99
C ALA A 54 -1.76 8.74 30.42
N ALA A 55 -1.58 10.05 30.66
CA ALA A 55 -2.46 11.07 30.10
C ALA A 55 -2.25 11.17 28.58
N ALA A 56 -3.34 11.26 27.82
CA ALA A 56 -3.31 11.39 26.37
C ALA A 56 -2.66 12.69 25.86
N THR A 57 -2.33 13.62 26.74
CA THR A 57 -1.65 14.89 26.42
C THR A 57 -0.16 14.87 26.67
N ASP A 58 0.39 13.80 27.25
CA ASP A 58 1.82 13.69 27.59
C ASP A 58 2.59 13.03 26.44
N PRO A 59 3.51 13.76 25.77
CA PRO A 59 4.36 13.17 24.71
C PRO A 59 5.23 12.00 25.21
N ALA A 60 5.60 11.97 26.49
CA ALA A 60 6.34 10.87 27.10
C ALA A 60 5.47 9.63 27.38
N ALA A 61 4.16 9.73 27.16
CA ALA A 61 3.21 8.63 27.31
C ALA A 61 3.36 7.54 26.22
N VAL A 62 3.99 7.86 25.08
CA VAL A 62 4.12 6.90 23.97
C VAL A 62 5.09 5.78 24.36
N LEU A 63 4.59 4.56 24.34
CA LEU A 63 5.40 3.35 24.55
C LEU A 63 6.12 2.95 23.26
N TYR A 64 5.40 2.96 22.15
CA TYR A 64 5.90 2.77 20.78
C TYR A 64 4.90 3.37 19.79
N SER A 65 5.35 3.59 18.56
CA SER A 65 4.50 4.08 17.46
C SER A 65 4.60 3.14 16.27
N VAL A 66 3.49 2.94 15.56
CA VAL A 66 3.44 2.16 14.31
C VAL A 66 2.79 3.01 13.23
N GLN A 67 3.46 3.13 12.10
CA GLN A 67 2.99 3.87 10.93
C GLN A 67 2.81 2.94 9.74
N ALA A 68 1.67 3.02 9.06
CA ALA A 68 1.51 2.47 7.72
C ALA A 68 2.20 3.43 6.75
N VAL A 69 3.23 2.95 6.04
CA VAL A 69 4.10 3.79 5.19
C VAL A 69 3.92 3.51 3.71
N ASP A 70 3.39 2.34 3.35
CA ASP A 70 3.18 1.97 1.96
C ASP A 70 2.01 1.00 1.81
N ILE A 71 1.31 1.10 0.67
CA ILE A 71 0.23 0.21 0.27
C ILE A 71 0.33 -0.09 -1.22
N GLU A 72 0.33 -1.37 -1.55
CA GLU A 72 0.40 -1.86 -2.92
C GLU A 72 -0.81 -2.74 -3.22
N THR A 73 -1.31 -2.70 -4.45
CA THR A 73 -2.37 -3.60 -4.90
C THR A 73 -1.99 -4.33 -6.18
N SER A 74 -2.42 -5.57 -6.26
CA SER A 74 -2.48 -6.33 -7.50
C SER A 74 -3.85 -6.97 -7.62
N CYS A 75 -4.40 -7.07 -8.82
CA CYS A 75 -5.72 -7.66 -9.01
C CYS A 75 -5.85 -8.44 -10.30
N ARG A 76 -6.89 -9.27 -10.34
CA ARG A 76 -7.39 -9.95 -11.52
C ARG A 76 -8.88 -9.64 -11.70
N LEU A 77 -9.23 -9.02 -12.81
CA LEU A 77 -10.61 -8.75 -13.18
C LEU A 77 -11.20 -9.96 -13.95
N ASP A 78 -12.31 -10.51 -13.45
CA ASP A 78 -13.19 -11.40 -14.19
C ASP A 78 -14.40 -10.60 -14.69
N GLN A 79 -14.31 -10.10 -15.92
CA GLN A 79 -15.35 -9.28 -16.55
C GLN A 79 -16.69 -10.03 -16.69
N ARG A 80 -16.66 -11.36 -16.88
CA ARG A 80 -17.88 -12.14 -17.06
C ARG A 80 -18.71 -12.25 -15.79
N ARG A 81 -18.00 -12.31 -14.64
CA ARG A 81 -18.62 -12.39 -13.32
C ARG A 81 -18.84 -11.03 -12.68
N GLY A 82 -18.24 -9.97 -13.23
CA GLY A 82 -18.23 -8.65 -12.60
C GLY A 82 -17.52 -8.66 -11.26
N ILE A 83 -16.41 -9.39 -11.14
CA ILE A 83 -15.63 -9.45 -9.88
C ILE A 83 -14.17 -9.10 -10.12
N THR A 84 -13.57 -8.49 -9.10
CA THR A 84 -12.13 -8.28 -9.01
C THR A 84 -11.60 -9.05 -7.81
N ASP A 85 -10.63 -9.92 -8.04
CA ASP A 85 -9.87 -10.59 -7.01
C ASP A 85 -8.56 -9.84 -6.79
N SER A 86 -8.34 -9.34 -5.57
CA SER A 86 -7.27 -8.40 -5.26
C SER A 86 -6.42 -8.85 -4.09
N ASN A 87 -5.11 -8.62 -4.19
CA ASN A 87 -4.18 -8.74 -3.09
C ASN A 87 -3.71 -7.34 -2.70
N VAL A 88 -3.75 -7.04 -1.40
CA VAL A 88 -3.35 -5.73 -0.84
C VAL A 88 -2.15 -5.93 0.06
N GLY A 89 -0.98 -5.47 -0.37
CA GLY A 89 0.25 -5.43 0.41
C GLY A 89 0.32 -4.16 1.25
N LEU A 90 0.83 -4.28 2.47
CA LEU A 90 1.00 -3.16 3.41
C LEU A 90 2.39 -3.22 4.03
N THR A 91 3.04 -2.07 4.11
CA THR A 91 4.31 -1.90 4.84
C THR A 91 4.09 -1.02 6.06
N PHE A 92 4.52 -1.50 7.21
CA PHE A 92 4.49 -0.79 8.48
C PHE A 92 5.89 -0.48 8.96
N HIS A 93 6.10 0.73 9.46
CA HIS A 93 7.30 1.13 10.17
C HIS A 93 6.95 1.37 11.64
N ALA A 94 7.63 0.66 12.53
CA ALA A 94 7.42 0.79 13.96
C ALA A 94 8.68 1.36 14.63
N THR A 95 8.48 2.26 15.60
CA THR A 95 9.54 2.90 16.38
C THR A 95 9.22 2.86 17.87
N ARG A 96 10.25 2.79 18.70
CA ARG A 96 10.15 2.89 20.15
C ARG A 96 11.36 3.62 20.72
N PRO A 97 11.28 4.16 21.95
CA PRO A 97 12.47 4.62 22.68
C PRO A 97 13.52 3.51 22.75
N PRO A 98 14.83 3.83 22.76
CA PRO A 98 15.89 2.85 22.87
C PRO A 98 15.67 1.93 24.08
N SER A 99 15.76 0.63 23.85
CA SER A 99 15.61 -0.41 24.88
C SER A 99 16.55 -1.57 24.57
N GLY A 100 17.21 -2.10 25.60
CA GLY A 100 18.04 -3.30 25.49
C GLY A 100 17.23 -4.60 25.36
N GLN A 101 15.95 -4.58 25.71
CA GLN A 101 15.09 -5.77 25.74
C GLN A 101 14.37 -5.99 24.40
N PRO A 102 14.20 -7.26 23.97
CA PRO A 102 13.33 -7.58 22.87
C PRO A 102 11.87 -7.26 23.26
N ALA A 103 11.02 -7.01 22.25
CA ALA A 103 9.59 -6.82 22.48
C ALA A 103 8.78 -7.36 21.32
N HIS A 104 7.60 -7.90 21.64
CA HIS A 104 6.64 -8.47 20.72
C HIS A 104 5.30 -7.78 20.92
N TYR A 105 4.74 -7.19 19.84
CA TYR A 105 3.46 -6.50 19.87
C TYR A 105 2.55 -6.98 18.74
N VAL A 106 1.26 -7.13 19.03
CA VAL A 106 0.22 -7.39 18.05
C VAL A 106 -0.61 -6.12 17.89
N VAL A 107 -0.61 -5.56 16.68
CA VAL A 107 -1.14 -4.23 16.42
C VAL A 107 -2.27 -4.32 15.40
N PRO A 108 -3.50 -3.87 15.75
CA PRO A 108 -4.61 -3.90 14.82
C PRO A 108 -4.53 -2.77 13.79
N TYR A 109 -4.81 -3.13 12.54
CA TYR A 109 -5.00 -2.22 11.42
C TYR A 109 -6.28 -2.60 10.67
N PHE A 110 -6.82 -1.71 9.86
CA PHE A 110 -8.00 -1.99 9.05
C PHE A 110 -7.71 -1.85 7.56
N LEU A 111 -8.51 -2.58 6.79
CA LEU A 111 -8.69 -2.39 5.36
C LEU A 111 -10.16 -2.16 5.10
N ALA A 112 -10.50 -1.04 4.47
CA ALA A 112 -11.85 -0.71 4.03
C ALA A 112 -11.92 -0.69 2.51
N ILE A 113 -13.09 -1.01 1.97
CA ILE A 113 -13.42 -0.90 0.55
C ILE A 113 -14.44 0.22 0.41
N ASN A 114 -14.09 1.23 -0.38
CA ASN A 114 -14.95 2.37 -0.64
C ASN A 114 -15.34 2.44 -2.11
N GLN A 115 -16.54 2.99 -2.37
CA GLN A 115 -16.99 3.47 -3.68
C GLN A 115 -17.36 4.93 -3.53
N GLY A 116 -16.52 5.81 -4.04
CA GLY A 116 -16.62 7.23 -3.74
C GLY A 116 -16.56 7.48 -2.22
N VAL A 117 -17.60 8.14 -1.68
CA VAL A 117 -17.72 8.44 -0.24
C VAL A 117 -18.34 7.30 0.58
N ARG A 118 -18.86 6.26 -0.07
CA ARG A 118 -19.56 5.16 0.60
C ARG A 118 -18.58 4.06 0.99
N VAL A 119 -18.52 3.73 2.27
CA VAL A 119 -17.82 2.55 2.78
C VAL A 119 -18.69 1.32 2.53
N LEU A 120 -18.20 0.37 1.74
CA LEU A 120 -18.89 -0.89 1.42
C LEU A 120 -18.58 -1.96 2.44
N ASN A 121 -17.32 -2.03 2.86
CA ASN A 121 -16.85 -3.02 3.82
C ASN A 121 -15.66 -2.46 4.60
N LYS A 122 -15.52 -2.88 5.87
CA LYS A 122 -14.33 -2.62 6.69
C LYS A 122 -14.01 -3.86 7.51
N ARG A 123 -12.78 -4.33 7.43
CA ARG A 123 -12.27 -5.46 8.22
C ARG A 123 -11.05 -5.03 9.00
N VAL A 124 -10.90 -5.58 10.20
CA VAL A 124 -9.74 -5.35 11.06
C VAL A 124 -8.85 -6.60 11.04
N PHE A 125 -7.57 -6.38 10.89
CA PHE A 125 -6.51 -7.37 10.85
C PHE A 125 -5.46 -7.03 11.91
N ASN A 126 -4.53 -7.95 12.16
CA ASN A 126 -3.41 -7.71 13.05
C ASN A 126 -2.08 -7.85 12.31
N VAL A 127 -1.13 -7.00 12.66
CA VAL A 127 0.27 -7.14 12.26
C VAL A 127 1.12 -7.37 13.52
N THR A 128 2.07 -8.28 13.40
CA THR A 128 3.03 -8.58 14.47
C THR A 128 4.27 -7.71 14.28
N ILE A 129 4.68 -7.03 15.34
CA ILE A 129 5.86 -6.16 15.40
C ILE A 129 6.84 -6.76 16.40
N ASP A 130 7.99 -7.22 15.92
CA ASP A 130 9.05 -7.83 16.71
C ASP A 130 10.28 -6.94 16.73
N PHE A 131 10.57 -6.35 17.90
CA PHE A 131 11.81 -5.60 18.09
C PHE A 131 12.90 -6.54 18.63
N ALA A 132 13.98 -6.67 17.91
CA ALA A 132 15.17 -7.37 18.39
C ALA A 132 15.81 -6.63 19.60
N PRO A 133 16.67 -7.31 20.38
CA PRO A 133 17.43 -6.64 21.44
C PRO A 133 18.20 -5.43 20.90
N GLY A 134 18.06 -4.29 21.58
CA GLY A 134 18.72 -3.02 21.21
C GLY A 134 18.06 -2.28 20.04
N ALA A 135 17.12 -2.89 19.30
CA ALA A 135 16.46 -2.23 18.19
C ALA A 135 15.46 -1.18 18.65
N SER A 136 15.52 0.02 18.06
CA SER A 136 14.54 1.10 18.24
C SER A 136 13.58 1.27 17.09
N SER A 137 13.79 0.57 15.98
CA SER A 137 12.89 0.56 14.80
C SER A 137 12.85 -0.79 14.14
N VAL A 138 11.74 -1.07 13.44
CA VAL A 138 11.54 -2.25 12.61
C VAL A 138 10.55 -1.95 11.48
N THR A 139 10.78 -2.53 10.32
CA THR A 139 9.84 -2.47 9.19
C THR A 139 9.27 -3.86 8.95
N VAL A 140 7.95 -3.96 8.83
CA VAL A 140 7.22 -5.21 8.63
C VAL A 140 6.32 -5.08 7.41
N LYS A 141 6.32 -6.12 6.56
CA LYS A 141 5.40 -6.24 5.41
C LYS A 141 4.37 -7.32 5.71
N THR A 142 3.13 -7.06 5.31
CA THR A 142 2.04 -8.04 5.37
C THR A 142 1.18 -7.92 4.12
N ALA A 143 0.28 -8.88 3.89
CA ALA A 143 -0.68 -8.82 2.80
C ALA A 143 -2.04 -9.35 3.25
N VAL A 144 -3.09 -8.75 2.69
CA VAL A 144 -4.46 -9.28 2.72
C VAL A 144 -4.74 -9.84 1.33
N ASN A 145 -4.74 -11.17 1.22
CA ASN A 145 -4.93 -11.86 -0.04
C ASN A 145 -6.41 -12.19 -0.27
N ASP A 146 -6.74 -12.54 -1.52
CA ASP A 146 -8.05 -13.04 -1.95
C ASP A 146 -9.20 -12.10 -1.53
N THR A 147 -8.98 -10.80 -1.68
CA THR A 147 -10.01 -9.80 -1.43
C THR A 147 -10.91 -9.68 -2.66
N VAL A 148 -12.05 -10.40 -2.62
CA VAL A 148 -13.03 -10.39 -3.71
C VAL A 148 -13.93 -9.17 -3.59
N LEU A 149 -13.98 -8.38 -4.65
CA LEU A 149 -14.88 -7.24 -4.80
C LEU A 149 -15.88 -7.54 -5.91
N HIS A 150 -17.17 -7.50 -5.59
CA HIS A 150 -18.24 -7.53 -6.57
C HIS A 150 -18.47 -6.14 -7.12
N LEU A 151 -18.38 -5.99 -8.43
CA LEU A 151 -18.64 -4.74 -9.11
C LEU A 151 -20.14 -4.61 -9.35
N ASP A 152 -20.72 -3.50 -8.96
CA ASP A 152 -22.10 -3.16 -9.31
C ASP A 152 -22.22 -3.02 -10.84
N ASN A 153 -23.40 -3.32 -11.39
CA ASN A 153 -23.63 -3.28 -12.84
C ASN A 153 -23.26 -1.93 -13.45
N GLY A 154 -22.31 -1.96 -14.39
CA GLY A 154 -21.82 -0.78 -15.10
C GLY A 154 -20.68 -0.03 -14.41
N HIS A 155 -20.26 -0.44 -13.22
CA HIS A 155 -19.12 0.15 -12.54
C HIS A 155 -17.80 -0.53 -12.92
N LEU A 156 -16.73 0.26 -12.95
CA LEU A 156 -15.37 -0.20 -13.22
C LEU A 156 -14.58 -0.36 -11.92
N PRO A 157 -13.56 -1.25 -11.87
CA PRO A 157 -12.72 -1.43 -10.68
C PRO A 157 -12.11 -0.13 -10.16
N LEU A 158 -11.73 0.79 -11.04
CA LEU A 158 -11.12 2.08 -10.69
C LEU A 158 -12.06 3.03 -9.90
N GLU A 159 -13.38 2.76 -9.87
CA GLU A 159 -14.35 3.52 -9.08
C GLU A 159 -14.38 3.08 -7.60
N TYR A 160 -13.67 2.01 -7.30
CA TYR A 160 -13.50 1.47 -5.95
C TYR A 160 -12.09 1.77 -5.44
N GLN A 161 -11.96 1.85 -4.13
CA GLN A 161 -10.69 2.13 -3.47
C GLN A 161 -10.53 1.28 -2.21
N PHE A 162 -9.34 0.72 -2.02
CA PHE A 162 -8.89 0.19 -0.76
C PHE A 162 -8.31 1.31 0.11
N LEU A 163 -8.87 1.49 1.30
CA LEU A 163 -8.35 2.43 2.30
C LEU A 163 -7.82 1.64 3.49
N ALA A 164 -6.54 1.80 3.79
CA ALA A 164 -5.92 1.20 4.96
C ALA A 164 -5.60 2.24 6.03
N GLY A 165 -5.54 1.78 7.27
CA GLY A 165 -5.13 2.62 8.40
C GLY A 165 -5.00 1.81 9.67
N MET A 166 -4.39 2.40 10.68
CA MET A 166 -4.28 1.82 12.01
C MET A 166 -5.63 1.88 12.72
N GLN A 167 -5.98 0.83 13.46
CA GLN A 167 -7.16 0.84 14.31
C GLN A 167 -6.81 1.53 15.63
N LEU A 168 -7.26 2.77 15.77
CA LEU A 168 -6.97 3.63 16.93
C LEU A 168 -7.99 3.44 18.04
N SER A 169 -7.55 3.52 19.30
CA SER A 169 -8.40 3.70 20.47
C SER A 169 -8.84 5.17 20.62
N THR A 170 -9.80 5.43 21.51
CA THR A 170 -10.26 6.80 21.80
C THR A 170 -9.13 7.66 22.35
N ASP A 171 -8.29 7.11 23.24
CA ASP A 171 -7.18 7.83 23.85
C ASP A 171 -6.07 8.13 22.83
N GLU A 172 -5.75 7.19 21.93
CA GLU A 172 -4.81 7.39 20.84
C GLU A 172 -5.30 8.46 19.86
N GLN A 173 -6.62 8.49 19.56
CA GLN A 173 -7.22 9.55 18.76
C GLN A 173 -7.14 10.91 19.45
N ALA A 174 -7.39 10.97 20.76
CA ALA A 174 -7.27 12.20 21.54
C ALA A 174 -5.82 12.70 21.56
N TYR A 175 -4.85 11.81 21.74
CA TYR A 175 -3.43 12.12 21.65
C TYR A 175 -3.06 12.73 20.28
N LEU A 176 -3.45 12.08 19.17
CA LEU A 176 -3.17 12.57 17.82
C LEU A 176 -3.79 13.95 17.54
N LYS A 177 -4.96 14.25 18.11
CA LYS A 177 -5.55 15.59 18.01
C LYS A 177 -4.72 16.67 18.71
N THR A 178 -3.96 16.28 19.74
CA THR A 178 -3.10 17.21 20.51
C THR A 178 -1.76 17.44 19.83
N VAL A 179 -1.15 16.37 19.29
CA VAL A 179 0.21 16.42 18.72
C VAL A 179 0.20 16.54 17.18
N GLY A 180 -0.97 16.37 16.55
CA GLY A 180 -1.13 16.32 15.11
C GLY A 180 -1.05 14.88 14.55
N PRO A 181 -1.74 14.58 13.44
CA PRO A 181 -1.83 13.25 12.86
C PRO A 181 -0.53 12.79 12.20
N TYR A 182 0.39 13.71 11.94
CA TYR A 182 1.66 13.44 11.25
C TYR A 182 2.80 14.24 11.86
N THR A 183 3.71 13.53 12.51
CA THR A 183 5.07 14.03 12.78
C THR A 183 6.02 13.31 11.84
N PRO A 184 6.67 14.05 10.90
CA PRO A 184 7.62 13.46 9.95
C PRO A 184 8.82 12.84 10.64
#